data_d9e9303bf97233eb538681371a648080
#
_entry.id   d9e9303bf97233eb538681371a648080
#
_cell.length_a   1.000
_cell.length_b   1.000
_cell.length_c   1.000
_cell.angle_alpha   90.00
_cell.angle_beta   90.00
_cell.angle_gamma   90.00
#
_symmetry.space_group_name_H-M   'P 1'
#
loop_
_entity.id
_entity.type
_entity.pdbx_description
1 polymer ?
#
loop_
_entity_poly.entity_id
_entity_poly.type
_entity_poly.pdbx_seq_one_letter_code
_entity_poly.pdbx_strand_id
1 'polypeptide(L)'
;MIDSKILEFAQDISNYGLKNTSKNFASIKNKKCGDKIKVELEVKNKIIKNMRYETESCILCQASASILAKYIKKNKVKNIKNLTSFQNFKFLLSKRYLSRKECVMLPLDAIKKAIK
;
A
#
# COMPACT_ATOMS: atom_id res chain seq x y z
N MET A 1 14.25 16.93 1.12
CA MET A 1 14.55 16.23 2.37
C MET A 1 13.39 15.34 2.77
N ILE A 2 13.65 14.09 3.12
CA ILE A 2 12.61 13.14 3.51
C ILE A 2 12.26 13.35 4.98
N ASP A 3 10.96 13.43 5.26
CA ASP A 3 10.45 13.56 6.62
C ASP A 3 10.77 12.30 7.43
N SER A 4 11.10 12.48 8.72
CA SER A 4 11.43 11.36 9.61
C SER A 4 10.29 10.36 9.76
N LYS A 5 9.04 10.83 9.69
CA LYS A 5 7.86 9.95 9.71
C LYS A 5 7.81 9.00 8.52
N ILE A 6 8.14 9.52 7.34
CA ILE A 6 8.17 8.70 6.12
C ILE A 6 9.23 7.62 6.26
N LEU A 7 10.39 7.98 6.76
CA LEU A 7 11.48 7.03 6.97
C LEU A 7 11.07 5.95 7.97
N GLU A 8 10.42 6.34 9.06
CA GLU A 8 9.92 5.41 10.08
C GLU A 8 8.95 4.39 9.48
N PHE A 9 7.96 4.87 8.70
CA PHE A 9 7.01 3.96 8.05
C PHE A 9 7.68 3.06 7.02
N ALA A 10 8.60 3.61 6.23
CA ALA A 10 9.30 2.83 5.20
C ALA A 10 10.15 1.72 5.80
N GLN A 11 10.71 1.93 6.98
CA GLN A 11 11.54 0.95 7.68
C GLN A 11 10.74 -0.10 8.45
N ASP A 12 9.44 0.11 8.60
CA ASP A 12 8.58 -0.84 9.32
C ASP A 12 8.27 -2.03 8.40
N ILE A 13 8.84 -3.18 8.72
CA ILE A 13 8.71 -4.39 7.92
C ILE A 13 7.75 -5.42 8.53
N SER A 14 6.93 -5.01 9.50
CA SER A 14 6.03 -5.93 10.21
C SER A 14 5.06 -6.66 9.28
N ASN A 15 4.71 -6.07 8.14
CA ASN A 15 3.81 -6.68 7.16
C ASN A 15 4.51 -7.00 5.83
N TYR A 16 5.84 -7.00 5.82
CA TYR A 16 6.62 -7.26 4.62
C TYR A 16 6.80 -8.75 4.39
N GLY A 17 6.75 -9.16 3.12
CA GLY A 17 6.96 -10.54 2.71
C GLY A 17 5.67 -11.28 2.43
N LEU A 18 5.58 -11.90 1.24
CA LEU A 18 4.40 -12.65 0.81
C LEU A 18 4.39 -14.05 1.42
N LYS A 19 3.20 -14.56 1.75
CA LYS A 19 3.01 -15.95 2.19
C LYS A 19 2.62 -16.86 1.03
N ASN A 20 2.18 -16.28 -0.09
CA ASN A 20 1.77 -16.99 -1.30
C ASN A 20 0.62 -17.99 -1.07
N THR A 21 -0.29 -17.64 -0.17
CA THR A 21 -1.40 -18.52 0.23
C THR A 21 -2.75 -17.95 -0.14
N SER A 22 -2.84 -16.70 -0.58
CA SER A 22 -4.11 -16.04 -0.83
C SER A 22 -4.42 -15.94 -2.31
N LYS A 23 -5.72 -16.05 -2.63
CA LYS A 23 -6.24 -15.80 -3.98
C LYS A 23 -6.35 -14.29 -4.26
N ASN A 24 -6.34 -13.46 -3.23
CA ASN A 24 -6.45 -12.00 -3.35
C ASN A 24 -5.04 -11.43 -3.48
N PHE A 25 -4.53 -11.47 -4.68
CA PHE A 25 -3.15 -11.11 -5.01
C PHE A 25 -3.12 -10.20 -6.22
N ALA A 26 -2.22 -9.22 -6.21
CA ALA A 26 -1.96 -8.38 -7.37
C ALA A 26 -0.50 -7.96 -7.42
N SER A 27 -0.03 -7.74 -8.64
CA SER A 27 1.30 -7.22 -8.92
C SER A 27 1.15 -6.06 -9.88
N ILE A 28 1.73 -4.91 -9.54
CA ILE A 28 1.68 -3.71 -10.37
C ILE A 28 3.07 -3.13 -10.51
N LYS A 29 3.36 -2.60 -11.69
CA LYS A 29 4.59 -1.86 -11.97
C LYS A 29 4.23 -0.49 -12.52
N ASN A 30 4.84 0.56 -11.97
CA ASN A 30 4.75 1.89 -12.56
C ASN A 30 5.81 2.03 -13.64
N LYS A 31 5.37 2.16 -14.90
CA LYS A 31 6.27 2.22 -16.04
C LYS A 31 7.16 3.46 -16.07
N LYS A 32 6.70 4.56 -15.49
CA LYS A 32 7.46 5.82 -15.49
C LYS A 32 8.68 5.77 -14.58
N CYS A 33 8.51 5.31 -13.34
CA CYS A 33 9.58 5.30 -12.35
C CYS A 33 10.17 3.92 -12.11
N GLY A 34 9.54 2.86 -12.64
CA GLY A 34 10.02 1.50 -12.47
C GLY A 34 9.66 0.87 -11.12
N ASP A 35 8.94 1.58 -10.27
CA ASP A 35 8.49 1.03 -8.99
C ASP A 35 7.58 -0.18 -9.23
N LYS A 36 7.77 -1.22 -8.42
CA LYS A 36 6.98 -2.45 -8.47
C LYS A 36 6.46 -2.78 -7.09
N ILE A 37 5.25 -3.31 -7.02
CA ILE A 37 4.70 -3.82 -5.78
C ILE A 37 3.87 -5.08 -6.03
N LYS A 38 4.00 -6.02 -5.11
CA LYS A 38 3.14 -7.21 -5.03
C LYS A 38 2.39 -7.14 -3.71
N VAL A 39 1.09 -7.36 -3.76
CA VAL A 39 0.22 -7.29 -2.58
C VAL A 39 -0.56 -8.58 -2.47
N GLU A 40 -0.63 -9.09 -1.25
CA GLU A 40 -1.43 -10.26 -0.91
C GLU A 40 -2.35 -9.90 0.24
N LEU A 41 -3.65 -10.15 0.07
CA LEU A 41 -4.65 -9.85 1.09
C LEU A 41 -5.25 -11.14 1.62
N GLU A 42 -5.38 -11.23 2.93
CA GLU A 42 -6.16 -12.28 3.57
C GLU A 42 -7.56 -11.72 3.82
N VAL A 43 -8.56 -12.26 3.13
CA VAL A 43 -9.95 -11.80 3.22
C VAL A 43 -10.82 -12.94 3.76
N LYS A 44 -11.62 -12.62 4.79
CA LYS A 44 -12.57 -13.56 5.36
C LYS A 44 -13.86 -12.83 5.68
N ASN A 45 -14.99 -13.39 5.20
CA ASN A 45 -16.32 -12.78 5.41
C ASN A 45 -16.38 -11.33 4.92
N LYS A 46 -15.76 -11.05 3.77
CA LYS A 46 -15.70 -9.72 3.15
C LYS A 46 -14.95 -8.68 3.99
N ILE A 47 -14.15 -9.14 4.95
CA ILE A 47 -13.32 -8.29 5.79
C ILE A 47 -11.86 -8.64 5.54
N ILE A 48 -11.02 -7.61 5.37
CA ILE A 48 -9.58 -7.80 5.21
C ILE A 48 -8.97 -8.09 6.57
N LYS A 49 -8.40 -9.29 6.71
CA LYS A 49 -7.78 -9.72 7.97
C LYS A 49 -6.32 -9.34 8.03
N ASN A 50 -5.64 -9.32 6.89
CA ASN A 50 -4.22 -9.02 6.84
C ASN A 50 -3.80 -8.60 5.45
N MET A 51 -2.70 -7.84 5.37
CA MET A 51 -2.05 -7.49 4.12
C MET A 51 -0.56 -7.79 4.24
N ARG A 52 -0.04 -8.48 3.25
CA ARG A 52 1.40 -8.66 3.09
C ARG A 52 1.82 -8.06 1.76
N TYR A 53 3.05 -7.59 1.65
CA TYR A 53 3.53 -6.99 0.42
C TYR A 53 5.03 -7.18 0.27
N GLU A 54 5.48 -7.08 -0.97
CA GLU A 54 6.90 -6.96 -1.34
C GLU A 54 7.01 -5.87 -2.39
N THR A 55 7.99 -5.02 -2.29
CA THR A 55 8.14 -3.90 -3.22
C THR A 55 9.60 -3.62 -3.54
N GLU A 56 9.83 -3.24 -4.81
CA GLU A 56 11.08 -2.65 -5.29
C GLU A 56 10.71 -1.23 -5.72
N SER A 57 10.89 -0.26 -4.82
CA SER A 57 10.32 1.06 -5.05
C SER A 57 11.05 2.13 -4.24
N CYS A 58 10.68 3.40 -4.50
CA CYS A 58 11.19 4.52 -3.73
C CYS A 58 10.62 4.49 -2.30
N ILE A 59 11.27 5.27 -1.43
CA ILE A 59 10.89 5.33 -0.01
C ILE A 59 9.43 5.76 0.20
N LEU A 60 8.89 6.62 -0.67
CA LEU A 60 7.50 7.06 -0.55
C LEU A 60 6.51 5.91 -0.80
N CYS A 61 6.80 5.07 -1.78
CA CYS A 61 5.98 3.88 -2.05
C CYS A 61 6.07 2.90 -0.88
N GLN A 62 7.26 2.69 -0.34
CA GLN A 62 7.47 1.80 0.80
C GLN A 62 6.69 2.29 2.04
N ALA A 63 6.76 3.59 2.31
CA ALA A 63 6.02 4.19 3.43
C ALA A 63 4.51 4.05 3.24
N SER A 64 4.02 4.32 2.03
CA SER A 64 2.62 4.18 1.69
C SER A 64 2.12 2.76 1.90
N ALA A 65 2.88 1.76 1.43
CA ALA A 65 2.52 0.36 1.60
C ALA A 65 2.45 -0.03 3.09
N SER A 66 3.41 0.42 3.88
CA SER A 66 3.44 0.16 5.31
C SER A 66 2.23 0.75 6.03
N ILE A 67 1.90 2.00 5.72
CA ILE A 67 0.74 2.68 6.29
C ILE A 67 -0.56 1.96 5.92
N LEU A 68 -0.71 1.63 4.63
CA LEU A 68 -1.92 0.95 4.15
C LEU A 68 -2.08 -0.44 4.76
N ALA A 69 -0.98 -1.19 4.89
CA ALA A 69 -1.04 -2.51 5.49
C ALA A 69 -1.60 -2.50 6.90
N LYS A 70 -1.34 -1.42 7.65
CA LYS A 70 -1.88 -1.25 8.99
C LYS A 70 -3.32 -0.74 8.98
N TYR A 71 -3.59 0.21 8.08
CA TYR A 71 -4.89 0.88 8.04
C TYR A 71 -6.02 -0.04 7.59
N ILE A 72 -5.78 -0.88 6.58
CA ILE A 72 -6.86 -1.68 5.97
C ILE A 72 -7.27 -2.91 6.78
N LYS A 73 -6.48 -3.31 7.79
CA LYS A 73 -6.85 -4.44 8.64
C LYS A 73 -8.19 -4.18 9.31
N LYS A 74 -9.05 -5.21 9.36
CA LYS A 74 -10.39 -5.18 9.95
C LYS A 74 -11.40 -4.33 9.17
N ASN A 75 -11.01 -3.79 8.02
CA ASN A 75 -11.94 -3.03 7.17
C ASN A 75 -12.64 -3.95 6.19
N LYS A 76 -13.86 -3.55 5.82
CA LYS A 76 -14.61 -4.28 4.80
C LYS A 76 -13.99 -4.02 3.43
N VAL A 77 -13.95 -5.05 2.60
CA VAL A 77 -13.47 -4.97 1.22
C VAL A 77 -14.16 -3.82 0.47
N LYS A 78 -15.47 -3.68 0.67
CA LYS A 78 -16.28 -2.63 0.04
C LYS A 78 -15.72 -1.23 0.34
N ASN A 79 -15.36 -0.98 1.61
CA ASN A 79 -14.87 0.33 2.03
C ASN A 79 -13.51 0.64 1.40
N ILE A 80 -12.66 -0.37 1.26
CA ILE A 80 -11.33 -0.19 0.67
C ILE A 80 -11.44 0.03 -0.84
N LYS A 81 -12.37 -0.62 -1.52
CA LYS A 81 -12.59 -0.38 -2.96
C LYS A 81 -12.89 1.08 -3.27
N ASN A 82 -13.58 1.76 -2.37
CA ASN A 82 -13.98 3.16 -2.54
C ASN A 82 -13.02 4.15 -1.88
N LEU A 83 -11.95 3.64 -1.27
CA LEU A 83 -11.00 4.49 -0.58
C LEU A 83 -10.19 5.33 -1.56
N THR A 84 -10.15 6.63 -1.32
CA THR A 84 -9.34 7.56 -2.11
C THR A 84 -8.26 8.21 -1.25
N SER A 85 -8.51 8.37 0.04
CA SER A 85 -7.51 8.90 0.96
C SER A 85 -7.97 8.70 2.41
N PHE A 86 -7.03 8.82 3.33
CA PHE A 86 -7.27 8.84 4.77
C PHE A 86 -6.19 9.70 5.43
N GLN A 87 -6.34 10.02 6.69
CA GLN A 87 -5.52 11.03 7.35
C GLN A 87 -4.01 10.85 7.16
N ASN A 88 -3.48 9.67 7.46
CA ASN A 88 -2.04 9.42 7.32
C ASN A 88 -1.59 9.39 5.87
N PHE A 89 -2.49 8.98 4.96
CA PHE A 89 -2.20 8.91 3.53
C PHE A 89 -2.19 10.30 2.91
N LYS A 90 -3.05 11.20 3.38
CA LYS A 90 -3.08 12.60 2.90
C LYS A 90 -1.74 13.30 3.12
N PHE A 91 -1.06 12.98 4.19
CA PHE A 91 0.27 13.52 4.46
C PHE A 91 1.23 13.21 3.30
N LEU A 92 1.17 12.01 2.76
CA LEU A 92 2.01 11.60 1.64
C LEU A 92 1.56 12.25 0.31
N LEU A 93 0.33 12.72 0.24
CA LEU A 93 -0.22 13.39 -0.95
C LEU A 93 -0.12 14.90 -0.85
N SER A 94 0.58 15.44 0.14
CA SER A 94 0.76 16.87 0.30
C SER A 94 1.57 17.48 -0.85
N LYS A 95 1.54 18.81 -0.96
CA LYS A 95 2.31 19.53 -1.99
C LYS A 95 3.78 19.13 -2.05
N ARG A 96 4.35 18.79 -0.90
CA ARG A 96 5.75 18.41 -0.78
C ARG A 96 6.12 17.21 -1.65
N TYR A 97 5.18 16.29 -1.83
CA TYR A 97 5.41 15.04 -2.55
C TYR A 97 4.55 14.91 -3.80
N LEU A 98 3.99 16.01 -4.27
CA LEU A 98 3.04 15.99 -5.40
C LEU A 98 3.64 15.37 -6.66
N SER A 99 4.93 15.61 -6.92
CA SER A 99 5.61 15.03 -8.08
C SER A 99 5.77 13.52 -7.99
N ARG A 100 5.56 12.94 -6.80
CA ARG A 100 5.67 11.51 -6.54
C ARG A 100 4.32 10.89 -6.22
N LYS A 101 3.23 11.56 -6.58
CA LYS A 101 1.87 11.08 -6.30
C LYS A 101 1.64 9.65 -6.81
N GLU A 102 2.13 9.33 -7.99
CA GLU A 102 1.96 8.00 -8.57
C GLU A 102 2.63 6.92 -7.72
N CYS A 103 3.81 7.21 -7.17
CA CYS A 103 4.51 6.28 -6.29
C CYS A 103 3.73 6.05 -4.99
N VAL A 104 3.17 7.12 -4.43
CA VAL A 104 2.36 7.04 -3.19
C VAL A 104 1.07 6.26 -3.42
N MET A 105 0.45 6.40 -4.58
CA MET A 105 -0.81 5.73 -4.92
C MET A 105 -0.63 4.28 -5.33
N LEU A 106 0.55 3.87 -5.74
CA LEU A 106 0.79 2.54 -6.28
C LEU A 106 0.34 1.41 -5.34
N PRO A 107 0.65 1.44 -4.03
CA PRO A 107 0.18 0.40 -3.13
C PRO A 107 -1.35 0.31 -3.04
N LEU A 108 -2.04 1.44 -3.00
CA LEU A 108 -3.50 1.46 -2.96
C LEU A 108 -4.09 0.86 -4.24
N ASP A 109 -3.51 1.21 -5.39
CA ASP A 109 -3.95 0.66 -6.67
C ASP A 109 -3.77 -0.86 -6.70
N ALA A 110 -2.65 -1.36 -6.15
CA ALA A 110 -2.39 -2.78 -6.05
C ALA A 110 -3.41 -3.49 -5.15
N ILE A 111 -3.74 -2.87 -4.01
CA ILE A 111 -4.74 -3.39 -3.08
C ILE A 111 -6.09 -3.53 -3.78
N LYS A 112 -6.52 -2.47 -4.47
CA LYS A 112 -7.81 -2.48 -5.18
C LYS A 112 -7.83 -3.56 -6.27
N LYS A 113 -6.72 -3.77 -6.96
CA LYS A 113 -6.60 -4.82 -7.96
C LYS A 113 -6.64 -6.22 -7.34
N ALA A 114 -6.08 -6.38 -6.15
CA ALA A 114 -6.07 -7.66 -5.44
C ALA A 114 -7.45 -8.07 -4.91
N ILE A 115 -8.33 -7.10 -4.69
CA ILE A 115 -9.70 -7.37 -4.22
C ILE A 115 -10.51 -7.97 -5.36
N LYS A 116 -11.12 -9.11 -5.09
CA LYS A 116 -11.94 -9.84 -6.09
C LYS A 116 -13.40 -9.92 -5.67
#